data_88ee5ee948c79d1ffe8817f688534d6b
#
_entry.id   88ee5ee948c79d1ffe8817f688534d6b
#
_cell.length_a   1.000
_cell.length_b   1.000
_cell.length_c   1.000
_cell.angle_alpha   90.00
_cell.angle_beta   90.00
_cell.angle_gamma   90.00
#
_symmetry.space_group_name_H-M   'P 1'
#
loop_
_entity.id
_entity.type
_entity.pdbx_description
1 polymer ?
#
loop_
_entity_poly.entity_id
_entity_poly.type
_entity_poly.pdbx_seq_one_letter_code
_entity_poly.pdbx_strand_id
1 'polypeptide(L)'
;MGIVQRLFVPFALVLMASCSGYSVKYDFDPGAGFRTYRTFDWYASSKKAQGKKAEENPLTDRRVRTSVEQQLQAKGYRRETKADPDFLIAYYPIYQTRRVRTRTTVGIGGGGWFRPWGYGVGTRFSTAQTHSYKEGTIVLEIVDFNSNQLVWQASAEGALTAHDDPQDTQEQISRAVHDLLERFPPK
;
A
#
# COMPACT_ATOMS: atom_id res chain seq x y z
N MET A 1 7.58 52.22 -32.65
CA MET A 1 7.58 52.13 -31.18
C MET A 1 6.50 51.11 -30.81
N GLY A 2 6.84 49.84 -30.71
CA GLY A 2 5.91 48.74 -30.42
C GLY A 2 6.31 48.09 -29.12
N ILE A 3 5.45 48.16 -28.13
CA ILE A 3 5.61 47.59 -26.80
C ILE A 3 5.21 46.12 -26.90
N VAL A 4 6.20 45.24 -26.84
CA VAL A 4 6.00 43.79 -26.75
C VAL A 4 5.64 43.47 -25.29
N GLN A 5 4.36 43.26 -25.05
CA GLN A 5 3.82 42.86 -23.75
C GLN A 5 4.07 41.35 -23.58
N ARG A 6 5.12 40.98 -22.81
CA ARG A 6 5.41 39.59 -22.43
C ARG A 6 4.37 39.10 -21.45
N LEU A 7 3.47 38.25 -21.92
CA LEU A 7 2.57 37.47 -21.06
C LEU A 7 3.40 36.43 -20.30
N PHE A 8 3.65 36.71 -19.05
CA PHE A 8 4.14 35.67 -18.09
C PHE A 8 2.95 34.80 -17.72
N VAL A 9 2.87 33.62 -18.26
CA VAL A 9 1.95 32.56 -17.79
C VAL A 9 2.62 31.88 -16.60
N PRO A 10 2.11 32.00 -15.37
CA PRO A 10 2.61 31.21 -14.26
C PRO A 10 2.18 29.76 -14.50
N PHE A 11 3.15 28.89 -14.78
CA PHE A 11 2.98 27.44 -14.83
C PHE A 11 2.71 26.97 -13.39
N ALA A 12 1.44 26.90 -13.02
CA ALA A 12 1.01 26.32 -11.75
C ALA A 12 1.29 24.82 -11.79
N LEU A 13 2.38 24.42 -11.14
CA LEU A 13 2.73 23.02 -10.89
C LEU A 13 1.70 22.45 -9.90
N VAL A 14 0.65 21.83 -10.43
CA VAL A 14 -0.34 21.10 -9.63
C VAL A 14 0.35 19.85 -9.12
N LEU A 15 0.80 19.91 -7.85
CA LEU A 15 1.22 18.72 -7.10
C LEU A 15 -0.01 17.82 -6.91
N MET A 16 -0.17 16.84 -7.77
CA MET A 16 -1.14 15.76 -7.59
C MET A 16 -0.68 14.96 -6.36
N ALA A 17 -1.22 15.31 -5.19
CA ALA A 17 -1.14 14.43 -4.03
C ALA A 17 -1.91 13.16 -4.37
N SER A 18 -1.20 12.12 -4.79
CA SER A 18 -1.75 10.79 -5.00
C SER A 18 -2.18 10.27 -3.62
N CYS A 19 -3.48 10.28 -3.34
CA CYS A 19 -4.05 9.60 -2.18
C CYS A 19 -3.88 8.10 -2.42
N SER A 20 -2.82 7.50 -1.88
CA SER A 20 -2.69 6.05 -1.84
C SER A 20 -3.78 5.51 -0.92
N GLY A 21 -4.63 4.58 -1.43
CA GLY A 21 -5.72 3.99 -0.67
C GLY A 21 -5.28 2.99 0.41
N TYR A 22 -4.00 3.01 0.82
CA TYR A 22 -3.39 2.14 1.83
C TYR A 22 -2.53 2.93 2.81
N SER A 23 -2.25 2.34 3.98
CA SER A 23 -1.45 2.93 5.06
C SER A 23 -0.10 2.22 5.13
N VAL A 24 1.00 3.00 5.20
CA VAL A 24 2.37 2.47 5.33
C VAL A 24 2.89 2.73 6.75
N LYS A 25 3.41 1.65 7.36
CA LYS A 25 4.12 1.68 8.65
C LYS A 25 5.50 1.06 8.48
N TYR A 26 6.48 1.53 9.22
CA TYR A 26 7.83 0.96 9.21
C TYR A 26 8.48 1.08 10.59
N ASP A 27 9.44 0.18 10.83
CA ASP A 27 10.28 0.16 12.03
C ASP A 27 11.66 -0.37 11.66
N PHE A 28 12.71 0.00 12.41
CA PHE A 28 14.07 -0.45 12.14
C PHE A 28 14.96 -0.37 13.39
N ASP A 29 16.03 -1.16 13.39
CA ASP A 29 17.08 -1.10 14.40
C ASP A 29 18.08 0.02 14.06
N PRO A 30 18.18 1.09 14.88
CA PRO A 30 19.14 2.17 14.64
C PRO A 30 20.61 1.72 14.73
N GLY A 31 20.88 0.59 15.38
CA GLY A 31 22.23 0.02 15.50
C GLY A 31 22.69 -0.78 14.28
N ALA A 32 21.80 -1.05 13.33
CA ALA A 32 22.13 -1.85 12.16
C ALA A 32 23.01 -1.11 11.14
N GLY A 33 23.90 -1.85 10.52
CA GLY A 33 24.90 -1.32 9.59
C GLY A 33 24.39 -1.08 8.16
N PHE A 34 23.24 -0.46 7.96
CA PHE A 34 22.63 -0.26 6.64
C PHE A 34 23.55 0.35 5.57
N ARG A 35 24.52 1.16 5.98
CA ARG A 35 25.46 1.83 5.05
C ARG A 35 26.44 0.87 4.38
N THR A 36 26.65 -0.31 4.95
CA THR A 36 27.57 -1.32 4.41
C THR A 36 26.88 -2.24 3.40
N TYR A 37 25.56 -2.30 3.42
CA TYR A 37 24.80 -3.20 2.56
C TYR A 37 24.90 -2.85 1.08
N ARG A 38 25.17 -3.86 0.24
CA ARG A 38 25.29 -3.76 -1.22
C ARG A 38 24.53 -4.87 -1.94
N THR A 39 24.41 -6.03 -1.28
CA THR A 39 23.86 -7.25 -1.88
C THR A 39 22.72 -7.82 -1.05
N PHE A 40 21.77 -8.43 -1.72
CA PHE A 40 20.62 -9.07 -1.07
C PHE A 40 20.25 -10.39 -1.74
N ASP A 41 19.56 -11.22 -1.01
CA ASP A 41 18.81 -12.35 -1.58
C ASP A 41 17.50 -12.57 -0.81
N TRP A 42 16.67 -13.47 -1.31
CA TRP A 42 15.40 -13.80 -0.68
C TRP A 42 15.60 -14.79 0.48
N TYR A 43 14.93 -14.50 1.59
CA TYR A 43 14.92 -15.41 2.72
C TYR A 43 14.17 -16.70 2.36
N ALA A 44 14.87 -17.84 2.36
CA ALA A 44 14.33 -19.12 1.90
C ALA A 44 13.12 -19.61 2.72
N SER A 45 13.02 -19.20 3.99
CA SER A 45 11.91 -19.53 4.90
C SER A 45 10.68 -18.66 4.77
N SER A 46 10.65 -17.70 3.85
CA SER A 46 9.45 -16.87 3.62
C SER A 46 8.18 -17.68 3.30
N LYS A 47 8.34 -18.99 3.04
CA LYS A 47 7.24 -19.97 2.93
C LYS A 47 6.63 -20.41 4.27
N LYS A 48 7.23 -20.03 5.41
CA LYS A 48 6.74 -20.37 6.75
C LYS A 48 6.19 -19.16 7.50
N ALA A 49 5.30 -18.39 6.91
CA ALA A 49 4.38 -17.57 7.68
C ALA A 49 3.46 -18.52 8.46
N GLN A 50 3.88 -18.90 9.68
CA GLN A 50 3.06 -19.70 10.58
C GLN A 50 1.91 -18.84 11.08
N GLY A 51 0.73 -19.11 10.56
CA GLY A 51 -0.48 -18.55 11.07
C GLY A 51 -1.47 -18.18 9.97
N LYS A 52 -2.41 -19.06 9.70
CA LYS A 52 -3.45 -19.02 8.68
C LYS A 52 -2.88 -19.00 7.25
N LYS A 53 -3.15 -20.09 6.52
CA LYS A 53 -2.88 -20.22 5.08
C LYS A 53 -3.29 -18.89 4.41
N ALA A 54 -2.31 -18.05 4.13
CA ALA A 54 -2.47 -17.05 3.10
C ALA A 54 -2.82 -17.85 1.84
N GLU A 55 -3.94 -17.55 1.25
CA GLU A 55 -4.31 -18.10 -0.05
C GLU A 55 -3.25 -17.55 -1.01
N GLU A 56 -2.18 -18.33 -1.21
CA GLU A 56 -1.04 -17.93 -2.02
C GLU A 56 -1.53 -17.77 -3.45
N ASN A 57 -1.68 -16.53 -3.88
CA ASN A 57 -1.85 -16.22 -5.28
C ASN A 57 -0.45 -16.11 -5.93
N PRO A 58 0.01 -17.11 -6.71
CA PRO A 58 1.35 -17.12 -7.29
C PRO A 58 1.63 -15.92 -8.20
N LEU A 59 0.59 -15.34 -8.80
CA LEU A 59 0.72 -14.14 -9.64
C LEU A 59 1.03 -12.92 -8.77
N THR A 60 0.34 -12.77 -7.65
CA THR A 60 0.60 -11.69 -6.69
C THR A 60 2.00 -11.81 -6.09
N ASP A 61 2.42 -13.01 -5.67
CA ASP A 61 3.78 -13.25 -5.17
C ASP A 61 4.84 -12.84 -6.20
N ARG A 62 4.69 -13.26 -7.45
CA ARG A 62 5.61 -12.88 -8.52
C ARG A 62 5.65 -11.37 -8.74
N ARG A 63 4.50 -10.70 -8.76
CA ARG A 63 4.41 -9.25 -8.95
C ARG A 63 5.13 -8.50 -7.83
N VAL A 64 4.88 -8.88 -6.58
CA VAL A 64 5.55 -8.26 -5.42
C VAL A 64 7.05 -8.47 -5.50
N ARG A 65 7.53 -9.72 -5.72
CA ARG A 65 8.98 -10.00 -5.83
C ARG A 65 9.63 -9.21 -6.94
N THR A 66 9.04 -9.19 -8.12
CA THR A 66 9.57 -8.41 -9.25
C THR A 66 9.65 -6.92 -8.90
N SER A 67 8.61 -6.36 -8.29
CA SER A 67 8.60 -4.94 -7.89
C SER A 67 9.65 -4.64 -6.82
N VAL A 68 9.83 -5.52 -5.83
CA VAL A 68 10.86 -5.37 -4.78
C VAL A 68 12.27 -5.42 -5.40
N GLU A 69 12.55 -6.39 -6.26
CA GLU A 69 13.86 -6.50 -6.94
C GLU A 69 14.17 -5.26 -7.77
N GLN A 70 13.21 -4.76 -8.53
CA GLN A 70 13.37 -3.54 -9.33
C GLN A 70 13.67 -2.31 -8.44
N GLN A 71 12.93 -2.14 -7.34
CA GLN A 71 13.14 -1.01 -6.42
C GLN A 71 14.50 -1.08 -5.71
N LEU A 72 14.91 -2.26 -5.24
CA LEU A 72 16.23 -2.43 -4.63
C LEU A 72 17.36 -2.21 -5.63
N GLN A 73 17.23 -2.70 -6.86
CA GLN A 73 18.22 -2.45 -7.92
C GLN A 73 18.30 -0.96 -8.28
N ALA A 74 17.17 -0.26 -8.36
CA ALA A 74 17.15 1.20 -8.59
C ALA A 74 17.85 1.98 -7.46
N LYS A 75 17.87 1.43 -6.24
CA LYS A 75 18.61 1.99 -5.09
C LYS A 75 20.08 1.56 -5.05
N GLY A 76 20.55 0.76 -6.01
CA GLY A 76 21.95 0.34 -6.15
C GLY A 76 22.28 -0.98 -5.45
N TYR A 77 21.30 -1.71 -4.92
CA TYR A 77 21.52 -3.05 -4.37
C TYR A 77 21.54 -4.09 -5.50
N ARG A 78 22.34 -5.12 -5.34
CA ARG A 78 22.44 -6.23 -6.29
C ARG A 78 21.95 -7.53 -5.66
N ARG A 79 21.18 -8.31 -6.41
CA ARG A 79 20.83 -9.65 -5.95
C ARG A 79 22.04 -10.57 -6.04
N GLU A 80 22.35 -11.27 -4.95
CA GLU A 80 23.44 -12.25 -4.85
C GLU A 80 22.85 -13.63 -4.56
N THR A 81 23.16 -14.60 -5.44
CA THR A 81 22.64 -15.97 -5.32
C THR A 81 23.73 -17.02 -5.23
N LYS A 82 25.00 -16.62 -5.40
CA LYS A 82 26.16 -17.53 -5.42
C LYS A 82 27.06 -17.41 -4.23
N ALA A 83 27.03 -16.25 -3.56
CA ALA A 83 27.79 -15.94 -2.37
C ALA A 83 26.84 -15.45 -1.26
N ASP A 84 27.37 -15.28 -0.07
CA ASP A 84 26.60 -14.73 1.05
C ASP A 84 26.21 -13.28 0.79
N PRO A 85 24.91 -12.94 0.83
CA PRO A 85 24.45 -11.58 0.68
C PRO A 85 24.68 -10.78 1.98
N ASP A 86 24.61 -9.45 1.90
CA ASP A 86 24.67 -8.61 3.10
C ASP A 86 23.39 -8.69 3.92
N PHE A 87 22.25 -8.83 3.24
CA PHE A 87 20.96 -8.99 3.90
C PHE A 87 20.00 -9.90 3.12
N LEU A 88 19.05 -10.43 3.85
CA LEU A 88 17.95 -11.21 3.31
C LEU A 88 16.65 -10.42 3.38
N ILE A 89 15.83 -10.57 2.36
CA ILE A 89 14.50 -9.97 2.33
C ILE A 89 13.42 -11.05 2.40
N ALA A 90 12.47 -10.85 3.31
CA ALA A 90 11.27 -11.68 3.43
C ALA A 90 10.03 -10.88 3.05
N TYR A 91 9.07 -11.55 2.44
CA TYR A 91 7.78 -11.01 2.06
C TYR A 91 6.67 -11.89 2.60
N TYR A 92 5.68 -11.26 3.21
CA TYR A 92 4.50 -11.92 3.78
C TYR A 92 3.23 -11.21 3.33
N PRO A 93 2.36 -11.86 2.54
CA PRO A 93 1.02 -11.36 2.30
C PRO A 93 0.12 -11.75 3.48
N ILE A 94 -0.57 -10.78 4.07
CA ILE A 94 -1.55 -11.00 5.12
C ILE A 94 -2.92 -10.58 4.59
N TYR A 95 -3.86 -11.52 4.47
CA TYR A 95 -5.22 -11.23 4.02
C TYR A 95 -6.18 -11.20 5.20
N GLN A 96 -6.97 -10.12 5.26
CA GLN A 96 -8.05 -9.96 6.24
C GLN A 96 -9.38 -9.72 5.52
N THR A 97 -10.44 -10.32 6.03
CA THR A 97 -11.79 -10.02 5.52
C THR A 97 -12.33 -8.82 6.30
N ARG A 98 -12.43 -7.68 5.63
CA ARG A 98 -13.12 -6.50 6.18
C ARG A 98 -14.59 -6.53 5.81
N ARG A 99 -15.45 -6.25 6.79
CA ARG A 99 -16.88 -6.06 6.61
C ARG A 99 -17.21 -4.60 6.82
N VAL A 100 -17.66 -3.93 5.75
CA VAL A 100 -18.14 -2.55 5.84
C VAL A 100 -19.65 -2.56 5.80
N ARG A 101 -20.25 -1.98 6.82
CA ARG A 101 -21.69 -1.80 6.88
C ARG A 101 -22.03 -0.38 6.44
N THR A 102 -22.56 -0.25 5.25
CA THR A 102 -23.03 1.05 4.74
C THR A 102 -24.50 1.19 5.06
N ARG A 103 -24.85 2.26 5.77
CA ARG A 103 -26.24 2.59 6.05
C ARG A 103 -26.64 3.80 5.20
N THR A 104 -27.50 3.60 4.24
CA THR A 104 -28.09 4.68 3.47
C THR A 104 -29.45 5.03 4.07
N THR A 105 -29.63 6.25 4.54
CA THR A 105 -30.90 6.73 5.05
C THR A 105 -31.47 7.72 4.04
N VAL A 106 -32.56 7.38 3.40
CA VAL A 106 -33.31 8.27 2.53
C VAL A 106 -34.50 8.80 3.32
N GLY A 107 -34.48 10.09 3.62
CA GLY A 107 -35.61 10.80 4.19
C GLY A 107 -36.42 11.48 3.09
N ILE A 108 -37.64 11.04 2.85
CA ILE A 108 -38.57 11.77 1.99
C ILE A 108 -39.31 12.77 2.88
N GLY A 109 -38.77 14.01 2.95
CA GLY A 109 -39.43 15.14 3.60
C GLY A 109 -40.22 15.93 2.54
N GLY A 110 -41.51 15.74 2.46
CA GLY A 110 -42.39 16.62 1.72
C GLY A 110 -42.54 17.95 2.45
N GLY A 111 -41.69 18.95 2.13
CA GLY A 111 -41.81 20.33 2.61
C GLY A 111 -42.93 21.04 1.87
N GLY A 112 -44.17 20.96 2.34
CA GLY A 112 -45.24 21.83 1.90
C GLY A 112 -45.10 23.21 2.59
N TRP A 113 -44.91 24.26 1.79
CA TRP A 113 -44.68 25.65 2.23
C TRP A 113 -45.91 26.35 2.84
N PHE A 114 -47.00 25.66 3.06
CA PHE A 114 -48.22 26.25 3.60
C PHE A 114 -48.90 25.38 4.67
N ARG A 115 -48.33 25.31 5.90
CA ARG A 115 -49.11 24.99 7.07
C ARG A 115 -48.36 25.37 8.35
N PRO A 116 -48.87 26.29 9.16
CA PRO A 116 -48.23 26.71 10.43
C PRO A 116 -48.37 25.69 11.58
N TRP A 117 -49.05 24.57 11.41
CA TRP A 117 -49.22 23.51 12.43
C TRP A 117 -49.23 22.14 11.75
N GLY A 118 -48.12 21.71 11.22
CA GLY A 118 -48.01 20.40 10.56
C GLY A 118 -47.00 19.51 11.22
N TYR A 119 -47.46 18.52 11.99
CA TYR A 119 -46.64 17.37 12.34
C TYR A 119 -46.32 16.58 11.03
N GLY A 120 -45.17 16.82 10.47
CA GLY A 120 -44.70 16.09 9.33
C GLY A 120 -44.25 14.70 9.72
N VAL A 121 -45.06 13.69 9.42
CA VAL A 121 -44.66 12.28 9.51
C VAL A 121 -43.71 12.01 8.34
N GLY A 122 -42.44 12.21 8.57
CA GLY A 122 -41.40 11.84 7.63
C GLY A 122 -41.11 10.34 7.76
N THR A 123 -41.42 9.56 6.73
CA THR A 123 -41.03 8.16 6.69
C THR A 123 -39.54 8.07 6.30
N ARG A 124 -38.73 7.53 7.22
CA ARG A 124 -37.31 7.29 6.97
C ARG A 124 -37.13 5.82 6.62
N PHE A 125 -36.71 5.57 5.41
CA PHE A 125 -36.26 4.23 5.01
C PHE A 125 -34.76 4.13 5.19
N SER A 126 -34.32 3.19 6.00
CA SER A 126 -32.91 2.90 6.25
C SER A 126 -32.60 1.52 5.68
N THR A 127 -31.79 1.46 4.65
CA THR A 127 -31.25 0.21 4.13
C THR A 127 -29.81 0.06 4.57
N ALA A 128 -29.52 -1.03 5.27
CA ALA A 128 -28.16 -1.38 5.66
C ALA A 128 -27.67 -2.51 4.76
N GLN A 129 -26.64 -2.23 3.99
CA GLN A 129 -25.94 -3.25 3.19
C GLN A 129 -24.59 -3.54 3.84
N THR A 130 -24.26 -4.83 3.96
CA THR A 130 -22.97 -5.27 4.46
C THR A 130 -22.19 -5.81 3.25
N HIS A 131 -21.12 -5.11 2.90
CA HIS A 131 -20.18 -5.57 1.90
C HIS A 131 -18.97 -6.16 2.62
N SER A 132 -18.59 -7.39 2.23
CA SER A 132 -17.34 -7.99 2.68
C SER A 132 -16.35 -7.98 1.52
N TYR A 133 -15.16 -7.45 1.76
CA TYR A 133 -14.07 -7.51 0.81
C TYR A 133 -12.79 -8.01 1.51
N LYS A 134 -11.95 -8.68 0.73
CA LYS A 134 -10.63 -9.11 1.22
C LYS A 134 -9.67 -7.94 1.05
N GLU A 135 -9.12 -7.49 2.15
CA GLU A 135 -8.05 -6.50 2.18
C GLU A 135 -6.75 -7.22 2.55
N GLY A 136 -5.72 -7.01 1.76
CA GLY A 136 -4.43 -7.62 1.99
C GLY A 136 -3.38 -6.61 2.36
N THR A 137 -2.47 -7.03 3.23
CA THR A 137 -1.30 -6.26 3.66
C THR A 137 -0.06 -6.87 3.04
N ILE A 138 0.83 -6.03 2.50
CA ILE A 138 2.20 -6.42 2.15
C ILE A 138 3.08 -6.12 3.35
N VAL A 139 3.77 -7.14 3.87
CA VAL A 139 4.82 -6.97 4.87
C VAL A 139 6.16 -7.34 4.25
N LEU A 140 7.12 -6.43 4.35
CA LEU A 140 8.52 -6.65 3.97
C LEU A 140 9.38 -6.61 5.22
N GLU A 141 10.31 -7.56 5.33
CA GLU A 141 11.28 -7.64 6.40
C GLU A 141 12.68 -7.76 5.83
N ILE A 142 13.64 -7.10 6.45
CA ILE A 142 15.06 -7.19 6.13
C ILE A 142 15.78 -7.77 7.32
N VAL A 143 16.48 -8.86 7.08
CA VAL A 143 17.26 -9.61 8.06
C VAL A 143 18.74 -9.46 7.68
N ASP A 144 19.55 -8.99 8.59
CA ASP A 144 21.01 -8.98 8.41
C ASP A 144 21.53 -10.41 8.29
N PHE A 145 22.29 -10.69 7.24
CA PHE A 145 22.72 -12.06 6.95
C PHE A 145 23.67 -12.60 8.02
N ASN A 146 24.60 -11.77 8.52
CA ASN A 146 25.63 -12.22 9.44
C ASN A 146 25.09 -12.46 10.86
N SER A 147 24.26 -11.53 11.36
CA SER A 147 23.67 -11.64 12.70
C SER A 147 22.38 -12.45 12.73
N ASN A 148 21.76 -12.69 11.58
CA ASN A 148 20.43 -13.31 11.43
C ASN A 148 19.35 -12.57 12.25
N GLN A 149 19.50 -11.25 12.42
CA GLN A 149 18.55 -10.41 13.15
C GLN A 149 17.68 -9.61 12.19
N LEU A 150 16.41 -9.45 12.55
CA LEU A 150 15.51 -8.51 11.88
C LEU A 150 16.01 -7.09 12.16
N VAL A 151 16.36 -6.36 11.11
CA VAL A 151 16.91 -5.01 11.22
C VAL A 151 16.00 -3.93 10.67
N TRP A 152 15.04 -4.31 9.81
CA TRP A 152 14.06 -3.37 9.25
C TRP A 152 12.79 -4.11 8.86
N GLN A 153 11.65 -3.46 9.07
CA GLN A 153 10.34 -3.98 8.71
C GLN A 153 9.46 -2.85 8.22
N ALA A 154 8.64 -3.12 7.19
CA ALA A 154 7.57 -2.22 6.78
C ALA A 154 6.32 -2.99 6.36
N SER A 155 5.15 -2.36 6.53
CA SER A 155 3.86 -2.91 6.13
C SER A 155 3.02 -1.88 5.39
N ALA A 156 2.36 -2.32 4.31
CA ALA A 156 1.36 -1.54 3.57
C ALA A 156 -0.01 -2.20 3.73
N GLU A 157 -0.82 -1.68 4.65
CA GLU A 157 -2.16 -2.19 4.96
C GLU A 157 -3.16 -1.72 3.91
N GLY A 158 -3.87 -2.64 3.26
CA GLY A 158 -4.80 -2.36 2.17
C GLY A 158 -4.19 -2.38 0.76
N ALA A 159 -2.89 -2.68 0.65
CA ALA A 159 -2.18 -2.67 -0.63
C ALA A 159 -2.52 -3.83 -1.57
N LEU A 160 -3.15 -4.90 -1.07
CA LEU A 160 -3.57 -6.06 -1.85
C LEU A 160 -5.10 -6.10 -1.91
N THR A 161 -5.70 -5.17 -2.61
CA THR A 161 -7.14 -5.20 -2.94
C THR A 161 -7.32 -5.87 -4.30
N ALA A 162 -8.33 -6.74 -4.41
CA ALA A 162 -8.63 -7.34 -5.70
C ALA A 162 -9.19 -6.28 -6.65
N HIS A 163 -8.57 -6.13 -7.80
CA HIS A 163 -9.06 -5.35 -8.93
C HIS A 163 -9.50 -6.28 -10.05
N ASP A 164 -10.48 -5.86 -10.82
CA ASP A 164 -10.96 -6.62 -11.98
C ASP A 164 -9.92 -6.62 -13.11
N ASP A 165 -9.11 -5.54 -13.21
CA ASP A 165 -8.02 -5.44 -14.17
C ASP A 165 -6.69 -5.90 -13.58
N PRO A 166 -5.99 -6.86 -14.24
CA PRO A 166 -4.65 -7.28 -13.85
C PRO A 166 -3.60 -6.16 -13.89
N GLN A 167 -3.77 -5.14 -14.73
CA GLN A 167 -2.85 -4.01 -14.84
C GLN A 167 -2.98 -3.10 -13.61
N ASP A 168 -4.21 -2.79 -13.19
CA ASP A 168 -4.47 -2.01 -11.98
C ASP A 168 -3.87 -2.69 -10.74
N THR A 169 -4.00 -4.02 -10.66
CA THR A 169 -3.38 -4.82 -9.59
C THR A 169 -1.85 -4.69 -9.62
N GLN A 170 -1.23 -4.76 -10.80
CA GLN A 170 0.22 -4.62 -10.93
C GLN A 170 0.69 -3.23 -10.52
N GLU A 171 0.00 -2.17 -10.96
CA GLU A 171 0.34 -0.79 -10.62
C GLU A 171 0.18 -0.53 -9.11
N GLN A 172 -0.90 -1.02 -8.51
CA GLN A 172 -1.11 -0.89 -7.07
C GLN A 172 0.00 -1.55 -6.27
N ILE A 173 0.39 -2.79 -6.62
CA ILE A 173 1.48 -3.51 -5.98
C ILE A 173 2.80 -2.74 -6.17
N SER A 174 3.09 -2.26 -7.37
CA SER A 174 4.33 -1.52 -7.65
C SER A 174 4.42 -0.23 -6.85
N ARG A 175 3.33 0.52 -6.73
CA ARG A 175 3.26 1.72 -5.89
C ARG A 175 3.44 1.38 -4.41
N ALA A 176 2.74 0.36 -3.91
CA ALA A 176 2.86 -0.04 -2.52
C ALA A 176 4.28 -0.48 -2.16
N VAL A 177 4.95 -1.24 -3.02
CA VAL A 177 6.35 -1.66 -2.83
C VAL A 177 7.30 -0.46 -2.90
N HIS A 178 7.05 0.50 -3.81
CA HIS A 178 7.81 1.75 -3.86
C HIS A 178 7.73 2.50 -2.52
N ASP A 179 6.52 2.73 -2.02
CA ASP A 179 6.29 3.48 -0.78
C ASP A 179 6.85 2.75 0.44
N LEU A 180 6.77 1.42 0.48
CA LEU A 180 7.40 0.61 1.52
C LEU A 180 8.91 0.82 1.54
N LEU A 181 9.56 0.71 0.38
CA LEU A 181 11.01 0.80 0.25
C LEU A 181 11.53 2.24 0.16
N GLU A 182 10.68 3.26 0.04
CA GLU A 182 11.10 4.67 0.02
C GLU A 182 11.96 5.01 1.26
N ARG A 183 11.60 4.44 2.41
CA ARG A 183 12.29 4.65 3.68
C ARG A 183 13.39 3.61 3.99
N PHE A 184 13.78 2.82 3.02
CA PHE A 184 14.91 1.91 3.11
C PHE A 184 16.03 2.37 2.16
N PRO A 185 17.31 2.48 2.61
CA PRO A 185 17.73 2.38 4.01
C PRO A 185 17.28 3.60 4.84
N PRO A 186 17.10 3.44 6.15
CA PRO A 186 16.81 4.56 7.03
C PRO A 186 18.01 5.54 7.05
N LYS A 187 17.70 6.84 7.23
CA LYS A 187 18.71 7.93 7.20
C LYS A 187 19.36 8.11 8.56
#